data_71228a188f60e5903bec91748735eb06
#
_entry.id   71228a188f60e5903bec91748735eb06
#
_cell.length_a   1.000
_cell.length_b   1.000
_cell.length_c   1.000
_cell.angle_alpha   90.00
_cell.angle_beta   90.00
_cell.angle_gamma   90.00
#
_symmetry.space_group_name_H-M   'P 1'
#
loop_
_entity.id
_entity.type
_entity.pdbx_description
1 polymer ?
#
loop_
_entity_poly.entity_id
_entity_poly.type
_entity_poly.pdbx_seq_one_letter_code
_entity_poly.pdbx_strand_id
1 'polypeptide(L)'
;ATSVYLVDRTIPMLPEVLSNDVCSLNPHEDKLSFSAIFIMNSKAEVLERWFGKTVMNSDHRFTYEDAQESMNTGTGPYAKELTTLNTLAKILQKEKFDAGAIEFEQLKKYAALENWSEERLMQALGEW
;
A
#
# COMPACT_ATOMS: atom_id res chain seq x y z
N ALA A 1 6.52 10.98 2.89
CA ALA A 1 7.68 11.75 2.42
C ALA A 1 8.63 10.83 1.65
N THR A 2 9.23 11.32 0.56
CA THR A 2 10.20 10.55 -0.22
C THR A 2 11.48 10.39 0.60
N SER A 3 12.08 9.21 0.58
CA SER A 3 13.30 8.89 1.31
C SER A 3 14.29 8.15 0.41
N VAL A 4 15.57 8.30 0.71
CA VAL A 4 16.63 7.54 0.05
C VAL A 4 17.01 6.37 0.95
N TYR A 5 16.91 5.16 0.43
CA TYR A 5 17.22 3.92 1.14
C TYR A 5 18.64 3.48 0.77
N LEU A 6 19.55 3.57 1.73
CA LEU A 6 20.91 3.07 1.63
C LEU A 6 21.00 1.69 2.30
N VAL A 7 22.12 1.00 2.09
CA VAL A 7 22.35 -0.35 2.65
C VAL A 7 22.35 -0.34 4.20
N ASP A 8 22.84 0.74 4.80
CA ASP A 8 23.02 0.88 6.25
C ASP A 8 22.00 1.81 6.92
N ARG A 9 21.30 2.64 6.15
CA ARG A 9 20.38 3.65 6.70
C ARG A 9 19.37 4.16 5.70
N THR A 10 18.31 4.76 6.21
CA THR A 10 17.35 5.55 5.42
C THR A 10 17.58 7.03 5.68
N ILE A 11 17.72 7.82 4.62
CA ILE A 11 17.84 9.27 4.69
C ILE A 11 16.51 9.88 4.25
N PRO A 12 15.72 10.47 5.16
CA PRO A 12 14.48 11.14 4.79
C PRO A 12 14.78 12.43 4.01
N MET A 13 13.97 12.72 2.97
CA MET A 13 14.11 13.96 2.18
C MET A 13 13.62 15.21 2.92
N LEU A 14 12.81 15.03 3.96
CA LEU A 14 12.42 16.07 4.89
C LEU A 14 13.16 15.92 6.21
N PRO A 15 13.41 17.00 6.96
CA PRO A 15 13.91 16.90 8.33
C PRO A 15 13.06 15.92 9.15
N GLU A 16 13.69 15.19 10.08
CA GLU A 16 13.02 14.14 10.86
C GLU A 16 11.79 14.65 11.62
N VAL A 17 11.85 15.87 12.16
CA VAL A 17 10.70 16.53 12.81
C VAL A 17 9.48 16.62 11.89
N LEU A 18 9.69 16.83 10.59
CA LEU A 18 8.59 16.85 9.63
C LEU A 18 8.19 15.44 9.20
N SER A 19 9.16 14.58 8.88
CA SER A 19 8.88 13.26 8.33
C SER A 19 8.33 12.27 9.36
N ASN A 20 8.80 12.35 10.61
CA ASN A 20 8.46 11.38 11.67
C ASN A 20 7.38 11.89 12.63
N ASP A 21 7.07 13.19 12.62
CA ASP A 21 6.09 13.78 13.53
C ASP A 21 4.99 14.53 12.77
N VAL A 22 5.26 15.76 12.32
CA VAL A 22 4.20 16.66 11.75
C VAL A 22 3.50 16.05 10.53
N CYS A 23 4.26 15.39 9.64
CA CYS A 23 3.74 14.76 8.43
C CYS A 23 3.39 13.27 8.61
N SER A 24 3.58 12.70 9.79
CA SER A 24 3.25 11.31 10.09
C SER A 24 1.86 11.21 10.72
N LEU A 25 1.09 10.21 10.28
CA LEU A 25 -0.22 9.89 10.84
C LEU A 25 -0.05 8.96 12.05
N ASN A 26 0.57 9.51 13.12
CA ASN A 26 0.78 8.76 14.36
C ASN A 26 -0.56 8.39 15.00
N PRO A 27 -0.68 7.21 15.64
CA PRO A 27 -1.92 6.80 16.29
C PRO A 27 -2.24 7.68 17.49
N HIS A 28 -3.53 7.88 17.74
CA HIS A 28 -4.09 8.61 18.88
C HIS A 28 -3.74 10.10 18.91
N GLU A 29 -3.37 10.67 17.78
CA GLU A 29 -3.09 12.10 17.63
C GLU A 29 -3.93 12.70 16.50
N ASP A 30 -4.42 13.91 16.70
CA ASP A 30 -5.12 14.66 15.67
C ASP A 30 -4.10 15.20 14.66
N LYS A 31 -4.22 14.79 13.40
CA LYS A 31 -3.34 15.22 12.32
C LYS A 31 -4.13 15.87 11.18
N LEU A 32 -3.60 16.98 10.71
CA LEU A 32 -4.13 17.63 9.51
C LEU A 32 -3.74 16.82 8.28
N SER A 33 -4.72 16.52 7.44
CA SER A 33 -4.50 15.75 6.22
C SER A 33 -5.35 16.27 5.05
N PHE A 34 -5.02 15.85 3.86
CA PHE A 34 -5.90 15.95 2.69
C PHE A 34 -6.37 14.54 2.37
N SER A 35 -7.68 14.30 2.46
CA SER A 35 -8.27 12.97 2.34
C SER A 35 -9.02 12.78 1.04
N ALA A 36 -8.94 11.56 0.54
CA ALA A 36 -9.81 11.01 -0.49
C ALA A 36 -10.71 9.95 0.17
N ILE A 37 -12.01 10.16 0.15
CA ILE A 37 -12.99 9.27 0.75
C ILE A 37 -13.83 8.65 -0.37
N PHE A 38 -13.96 7.33 -0.34
CA PHE A 38 -14.72 6.56 -1.32
C PHE A 38 -15.77 5.70 -0.61
N ILE A 39 -17.01 5.77 -1.07
CA ILE A 39 -18.04 4.80 -0.71
C ILE A 39 -18.07 3.74 -1.80
N MET A 40 -17.81 2.50 -1.42
CA MET A 40 -17.71 1.37 -2.34
C MET A 40 -18.70 0.28 -1.97
N ASN A 41 -19.21 -0.41 -2.98
CA ASN A 41 -20.01 -1.61 -2.77
C ASN A 41 -19.13 -2.87 -2.65
N SER A 42 -19.75 -4.03 -2.40
CA SER A 42 -19.06 -5.32 -2.27
C SER A 42 -18.36 -5.80 -3.56
N LYS A 43 -18.62 -5.17 -4.70
CA LYS A 43 -17.96 -5.44 -5.98
C LYS A 43 -16.79 -4.51 -6.27
N ALA A 44 -16.39 -3.70 -5.28
CA ALA A 44 -15.35 -2.66 -5.39
C ALA A 44 -15.70 -1.50 -6.36
N GLU A 45 -16.98 -1.35 -6.74
CA GLU A 45 -17.42 -0.20 -7.53
C GLU A 45 -17.55 1.03 -6.64
N VAL A 46 -17.02 2.16 -7.08
CA VAL A 46 -17.09 3.43 -6.37
C VAL A 46 -18.46 4.07 -6.61
N LEU A 47 -19.26 4.18 -5.56
CA LEU A 47 -20.58 4.81 -5.58
C LEU A 47 -20.50 6.32 -5.38
N GLU A 48 -19.68 6.76 -4.42
CA GLU A 48 -19.47 8.16 -4.09
C GLU A 48 -18.00 8.44 -3.84
N ARG A 49 -17.57 9.67 -4.08
CA ARG A 49 -16.21 10.13 -3.80
C ARG A 49 -16.22 11.55 -3.27
N TRP A 50 -15.34 11.81 -2.32
CA TRP A 50 -15.12 13.12 -1.77
C TRP A 50 -13.63 13.38 -1.56
N PHE A 51 -13.20 14.63 -1.76
CA PHE A 51 -11.83 15.05 -1.58
C PHE A 51 -11.79 16.36 -0.80
N GLY A 52 -10.92 16.46 0.19
CA GLY A 52 -10.82 17.69 0.95
C GLY A 52 -9.84 17.63 2.11
N LYS A 53 -9.72 18.79 2.77
CA LYS A 53 -8.92 18.92 3.98
C LYS A 53 -9.68 18.30 5.15
N THR A 54 -8.99 17.51 5.94
CA THR A 54 -9.55 16.82 7.11
C THR A 54 -8.64 16.94 8.32
N VAL A 55 -9.22 16.71 9.46
CA VAL A 55 -8.50 16.32 10.68
C VAL A 55 -8.78 14.84 10.87
N MET A 56 -7.75 14.03 10.98
CA MET A 56 -7.91 12.61 11.24
C MET A 56 -7.16 12.21 12.52
N ASN A 57 -7.70 11.22 13.21
CA ASN A 57 -7.10 10.57 14.34
C ASN A 57 -7.00 9.07 14.01
N SER A 58 -5.79 8.52 13.99
CA SER A 58 -5.58 7.11 13.67
C SER A 58 -5.82 6.27 14.92
N ASP A 59 -6.74 5.31 14.83
CA ASP A 59 -7.06 4.43 15.97
C ASP A 59 -6.00 3.37 16.21
N HIS A 60 -5.31 2.93 15.17
CA HIS A 60 -4.35 1.84 15.28
C HIS A 60 -3.29 1.86 14.17
N ARG A 61 -2.08 1.46 14.52
CA ARG A 61 -0.97 1.26 13.59
C ARG A 61 -0.62 -0.23 13.53
N PHE A 62 -0.65 -0.79 12.35
CA PHE A 62 -0.24 -2.18 12.10
C PHE A 62 1.19 -2.26 11.55
N THR A 63 1.90 -3.33 11.91
CA THR A 63 2.97 -3.85 11.07
C THR A 63 2.35 -4.71 9.96
N TYR A 64 3.10 -5.03 8.90
CA TYR A 64 2.61 -5.93 7.85
C TYR A 64 2.32 -7.33 8.41
N GLU A 65 3.17 -7.80 9.31
CA GLU A 65 3.06 -9.08 9.97
C GLU A 65 1.79 -9.17 10.83
N ASP A 66 1.54 -8.18 11.68
CA ASP A 66 0.36 -8.13 12.54
C ASP A 66 -0.94 -8.07 11.74
N ALA A 67 -0.96 -7.28 10.66
CA ALA A 67 -2.11 -7.19 9.76
C ALA A 67 -2.37 -8.53 9.06
N GLN A 68 -1.31 -9.20 8.59
CA GLN A 68 -1.42 -10.51 7.95
C GLN A 68 -1.89 -11.58 8.92
N GLU A 69 -1.39 -11.60 10.15
CA GLU A 69 -1.83 -12.52 11.19
C GLU A 69 -3.30 -12.31 11.55
N SER A 70 -3.74 -11.06 11.73
CA SER A 70 -5.14 -10.72 11.99
C SER A 70 -6.07 -11.18 10.87
N MET A 71 -5.65 -11.09 9.60
CA MET A 71 -6.41 -11.60 8.46
C MET A 71 -6.45 -13.13 8.42
N ASN A 72 -5.34 -13.80 8.73
CA ASN A 72 -5.24 -15.26 8.67
C ASN A 72 -6.03 -15.94 9.79
N THR A 73 -5.97 -15.39 11.00
CA THR A 73 -6.67 -15.94 12.17
C THR A 73 -8.13 -15.53 12.24
N GLY A 74 -8.51 -14.43 11.57
CA GLY A 74 -9.83 -13.83 11.69
C GLY A 74 -10.14 -13.28 13.08
N THR A 75 -9.12 -13.20 13.94
CA THR A 75 -9.18 -12.73 15.32
C THR A 75 -8.13 -11.63 15.52
N GLY A 76 -8.43 -10.67 16.36
CA GLY A 76 -7.51 -9.57 16.60
C GLY A 76 -8.15 -8.21 16.32
N PRO A 77 -7.45 -7.11 16.60
CA PRO A 77 -7.97 -5.78 16.37
C PRO A 77 -8.25 -5.58 14.88
N TYR A 78 -9.43 -5.06 14.56
CA TYR A 78 -9.85 -4.71 13.19
C TYR A 78 -9.79 -5.86 12.15
N ALA A 79 -9.85 -7.13 12.58
CA ALA A 79 -9.77 -8.29 11.69
C ALA A 79 -10.86 -8.28 10.60
N LYS A 80 -12.07 -7.84 10.95
CA LYS A 80 -13.20 -7.72 10.01
C LYS A 80 -12.94 -6.65 8.95
N GLU A 81 -12.46 -5.50 9.37
CA GLU A 81 -12.14 -4.37 8.50
C GLU A 81 -11.00 -4.75 7.55
N LEU A 82 -9.93 -5.35 8.07
CA LEU A 82 -8.79 -5.83 7.28
C LEU A 82 -9.21 -6.88 6.24
N THR A 83 -10.06 -7.83 6.63
CA THR A 83 -10.58 -8.86 5.71
C THR A 83 -11.44 -8.24 4.62
N THR A 84 -12.28 -7.26 4.95
CA THR A 84 -13.10 -6.54 3.98
C THR A 84 -12.24 -5.78 3.00
N LEU A 85 -11.26 -5.02 3.49
CA LEU A 85 -10.31 -4.27 2.64
C LEU A 85 -9.50 -5.21 1.73
N ASN A 86 -9.02 -6.34 2.24
CA ASN A 86 -8.30 -7.33 1.45
C ASN A 86 -9.17 -7.93 0.33
N THR A 87 -10.45 -8.17 0.61
CA THR A 87 -11.39 -8.66 -0.40
C THR A 87 -11.58 -7.64 -1.53
N LEU A 88 -11.80 -6.38 -1.20
CA LEU A 88 -11.92 -5.29 -2.18
C LEU A 88 -10.61 -5.09 -2.96
N ALA A 89 -9.47 -5.13 -2.27
CA ALA A 89 -8.16 -5.00 -2.89
C ALA A 89 -7.90 -6.10 -3.93
N LYS A 90 -8.28 -7.36 -3.65
CA LYS A 90 -8.15 -8.48 -4.61
C LYS A 90 -9.02 -8.29 -5.85
N ILE A 91 -10.23 -7.74 -5.71
CA ILE A 91 -11.09 -7.43 -6.85
C ILE A 91 -10.42 -6.36 -7.74
N LEU A 92 -10.00 -5.24 -7.13
CA LEU A 92 -9.33 -4.15 -7.84
C LEU A 92 -8.01 -4.60 -8.48
N GLN A 93 -7.24 -5.44 -7.81
CA GLN A 93 -6.00 -6.01 -8.34
C GLN A 93 -6.29 -6.86 -9.58
N LYS A 94 -7.32 -7.71 -9.52
CA LYS A 94 -7.73 -8.52 -10.67
C LYS A 94 -8.15 -7.66 -11.87
N GLU A 95 -8.98 -6.64 -11.65
CA GLU A 95 -9.36 -5.70 -12.72
C GLU A 95 -8.15 -5.02 -13.35
N LYS A 96 -7.18 -4.63 -12.51
CA LYS A 96 -5.93 -4.02 -12.97
C LYS A 96 -5.10 -4.97 -13.84
N PHE A 97 -5.04 -6.26 -13.50
CA PHE A 97 -4.36 -7.28 -14.29
C PHE A 97 -5.10 -7.58 -15.60
N ASP A 98 -6.43 -7.68 -15.54
CA ASP A 98 -7.28 -7.88 -16.72
C ASP A 98 -7.14 -6.68 -17.71
N ALA A 99 -6.84 -5.49 -17.21
CA ALA A 99 -6.53 -4.29 -17.99
C ALA A 99 -5.07 -4.20 -18.50
N GLY A 100 -4.24 -5.23 -18.26
CA GLY A 100 -2.88 -5.33 -18.79
C GLY A 100 -1.75 -4.93 -17.84
N ALA A 101 -2.02 -4.75 -16.54
CA ALA A 101 -0.94 -4.57 -15.57
C ALA A 101 -0.14 -5.86 -15.39
N ILE A 102 1.17 -5.74 -15.29
CA ILE A 102 2.09 -6.87 -15.12
C ILE A 102 2.46 -6.96 -13.63
N GLU A 103 2.35 -8.17 -13.06
CA GLU A 103 2.82 -8.44 -11.71
C GLU A 103 4.32 -8.81 -11.73
N PHE A 104 5.07 -8.29 -10.77
CA PHE A 104 6.51 -8.55 -10.66
C PHE A 104 6.84 -10.05 -10.58
N GLU A 105 6.01 -10.83 -9.91
CA GLU A 105 6.14 -12.29 -9.82
C GLU A 105 5.92 -12.99 -11.19
N GLN A 106 4.99 -12.48 -12.00
CA GLN A 106 4.78 -12.97 -13.35
C GLN A 106 5.98 -12.64 -14.25
N LEU A 107 6.53 -11.42 -14.10
CA LEU A 107 7.72 -11.01 -14.86
C LEU A 107 8.91 -11.90 -14.53
N LYS A 108 9.15 -12.22 -13.25
CA LYS A 108 10.16 -13.19 -12.83
C LYS A 108 9.95 -14.57 -13.44
N LYS A 109 8.71 -15.01 -13.52
CA LYS A 109 8.34 -16.31 -14.10
C LYS A 109 8.60 -16.35 -15.61
N TYR A 110 8.27 -15.28 -16.33
CA TYR A 110 8.58 -15.13 -17.74
C TYR A 110 10.09 -15.06 -17.99
N ALA A 111 10.81 -14.28 -17.20
CA ALA A 111 12.26 -14.17 -17.29
C ALA A 111 12.97 -15.51 -17.04
N ALA A 112 12.48 -16.32 -16.11
CA ALA A 112 12.99 -17.65 -15.83
C ALA A 112 12.70 -18.64 -16.97
N LEU A 113 11.54 -18.56 -17.62
CA LEU A 113 11.18 -19.38 -18.78
C LEU A 113 12.02 -19.05 -20.03
N GLU A 114 12.41 -17.77 -20.18
CA GLU A 114 13.21 -17.29 -21.31
C GLU A 114 14.71 -17.21 -21.02
N ASN A 115 15.18 -17.72 -19.88
CA ASN A 115 16.57 -17.64 -19.41
C ASN A 115 17.15 -16.21 -19.45
N TRP A 116 16.37 -15.22 -19.05
CA TRP A 116 16.84 -13.86 -18.94
C TRP A 116 17.88 -13.74 -17.81
N SER A 117 18.97 -13.00 -18.08
CA SER A 117 19.90 -12.65 -17.01
C SER A 117 19.26 -11.66 -16.03
N GLU A 118 19.76 -11.63 -14.77
CA GLU A 118 19.31 -10.65 -13.79
C GLU A 118 19.45 -9.21 -14.29
N GLU A 119 20.50 -8.90 -15.02
CA GLU A 119 20.73 -7.58 -15.63
C GLU A 119 19.63 -7.21 -16.62
N ARG A 120 19.24 -8.13 -17.49
CA ARG A 120 18.16 -7.90 -18.45
C ARG A 120 16.82 -7.75 -17.78
N LEU A 121 16.55 -8.47 -16.68
CA LEU A 121 15.35 -8.32 -15.88
C LEU A 121 15.29 -6.93 -15.22
N MET A 122 16.40 -6.48 -14.64
CA MET A 122 16.50 -5.17 -14.01
C MET A 122 16.39 -4.02 -15.01
N GLN A 123 16.92 -4.18 -16.22
CA GLN A 123 16.78 -3.21 -17.30
C GLN A 123 15.31 -3.09 -17.74
N ALA A 124 14.63 -4.20 -17.96
CA ALA A 124 13.20 -4.22 -18.32
C ALA A 124 12.30 -3.59 -17.23
N LEU A 125 12.69 -3.69 -15.95
CA LEU A 125 11.99 -3.05 -14.82
C LEU A 125 12.30 -1.55 -14.68
N GLY A 126 13.47 -1.10 -15.15
CA GLY A 126 13.89 0.31 -15.10
C GLY A 126 13.32 1.17 -16.23
N GLU A 127 12.76 0.57 -17.26
CA GLU A 127 12.14 1.25 -18.39
C GLU A 127 10.62 1.53 -18.18
N TRP A 128 10.08 1.19 -16.99
CA TRP A 128 8.69 1.44 -16.55
C TRP A 128 8.66 2.43 -15.38
#